data_6862887b8eabc7cc3345772e9f25824b
#
_entry.id   6862887b8eabc7cc3345772e9f25824b
#
_cell.length_a   1.000
_cell.length_b   1.000
_cell.length_c   1.000
_cell.angle_alpha   90.00
_cell.angle_beta   90.00
_cell.angle_gamma   90.00
#
_symmetry.space_group_name_H-M   'P 1'
#
loop_
_entity.id
_entity.type
_entity.pdbx_description
1 polymer ?
#
loop_
_entity_poly.entity_id
_entity_poly.type
_entity_poly.pdbx_seq_one_letter_code
_entity_poly.pdbx_strand_id
1 'polypeptide(L)'
;DPNSIAFFNSNDIYPVSADSTLPFEQHRDIFYLSGIDQEESILVLFPDSKKNSFKEMLFIRETNDHIIHWEGEKLTKEKAKDISGINNIYWTNEFKDILNQIIKQSENVYINTNEHYRQNVETQTREDRFIEELKKIGGINFKKSNPILQKQRSIKDEIEIRLIEHACNITRKGFERVLKFVKPGVWEYEIEAEFSHEFLKNRSKKFAYSPIIASGRNSNFLHYIDNNRQCLDGEIVLMDVAAEYANYSSDMTRTIPVNGKFSDRQKIIYNAVLNVKNEATSLLRPGVLWKDYHIEVGKIMTSELLRIKLLDKSDIQNQTKEKPAYKKYFSHGTSHHLGLDTHDYCDLDMPFEKNMVLTVEPGIYIKDEDFGIRLEDDVVINSSGDPTNLMKNIPIQIEEIEAIMNNG
;
A
#
# COMPACT_ATOMS: atom_id res chain seq x y z
N ASP A 1 -8.76 8.28 -26.68
CA ASP A 1 -8.88 8.44 -28.15
C ASP A 1 -10.26 7.96 -28.62
N PRO A 2 -10.84 8.53 -29.71
CA PRO A 2 -12.06 8.01 -30.33
C PRO A 2 -11.91 6.56 -30.79
N ASN A 3 -13.04 5.85 -30.94
CA ASN A 3 -13.08 4.44 -31.37
C ASN A 3 -12.16 3.51 -30.58
N SER A 4 -12.07 3.74 -29.29
CA SER A 4 -11.18 2.97 -28.40
C SER A 4 -11.96 2.02 -27.52
N ILE A 5 -11.40 0.83 -27.28
CA ILE A 5 -11.89 -0.16 -26.34
C ILE A 5 -10.83 -0.38 -25.25
N ALA A 6 -11.26 -0.52 -24.01
CA ALA A 6 -10.38 -0.84 -22.89
C ALA A 6 -10.79 -2.16 -22.23
N PHE A 7 -9.80 -2.95 -21.81
CA PHE A 7 -9.98 -4.22 -21.11
C PHE A 7 -9.27 -4.17 -19.77
N PHE A 8 -9.95 -4.68 -18.74
CA PHE A 8 -9.40 -4.85 -17.39
C PHE A 8 -9.77 -6.26 -16.90
N ASN A 9 -8.77 -7.08 -16.66
CA ASN A 9 -8.94 -8.45 -16.17
C ASN A 9 -8.74 -8.53 -14.65
N SER A 10 -9.44 -9.48 -14.01
CA SER A 10 -9.10 -9.91 -12.66
C SER A 10 -7.73 -10.57 -12.61
N ASN A 11 -7.14 -10.64 -11.43
CA ASN A 11 -5.98 -11.50 -11.19
C ASN A 11 -6.34 -12.98 -11.35
N ASP A 12 -5.33 -13.82 -11.41
CA ASP A 12 -5.48 -15.27 -11.32
C ASP A 12 -5.68 -15.74 -9.88
N ILE A 13 -6.27 -16.90 -9.70
CA ILE A 13 -6.11 -17.69 -8.48
C ILE A 13 -4.75 -18.38 -8.57
N TYR A 14 -3.85 -18.06 -7.65
CA TYR A 14 -2.48 -18.59 -7.70
C TYR A 14 -2.41 -19.99 -7.06
N PRO A 15 -2.02 -21.03 -7.81
CA PRO A 15 -1.92 -22.38 -7.28
C PRO A 15 -0.69 -22.52 -6.36
N VAL A 16 -0.84 -23.25 -5.26
CA VAL A 16 0.25 -23.57 -4.34
C VAL A 16 0.70 -25.02 -4.54
N SER A 17 -0.21 -25.98 -4.35
CA SER A 17 0.06 -27.41 -4.47
C SER A 17 -1.24 -28.19 -4.53
N ALA A 18 -1.35 -29.18 -5.41
CA ALA A 18 -2.56 -29.97 -5.67
C ALA A 18 -3.77 -29.05 -5.96
N ASP A 19 -4.80 -29.07 -5.13
CA ASP A 19 -5.99 -28.23 -5.20
C ASP A 19 -5.91 -26.98 -4.26
N SER A 20 -4.77 -26.79 -3.59
CA SER A 20 -4.55 -25.66 -2.69
C SER A 20 -4.14 -24.41 -3.46
N THR A 21 -4.72 -23.28 -3.09
CA THR A 21 -4.43 -21.98 -3.70
C THR A 21 -4.13 -20.94 -2.63
N LEU A 22 -3.42 -19.86 -3.01
CA LEU A 22 -3.38 -18.65 -2.20
C LEU A 22 -4.78 -18.00 -2.17
N PRO A 23 -5.12 -17.26 -1.10
CA PRO A 23 -6.32 -16.43 -1.10
C PRO A 23 -6.35 -15.52 -2.34
N PHE A 24 -7.53 -15.42 -2.95
CA PHE A 24 -7.69 -14.57 -4.12
C PHE A 24 -7.53 -13.09 -3.75
N GLU A 25 -6.79 -12.37 -4.58
CA GLU A 25 -6.59 -10.92 -4.52
C GLU A 25 -7.02 -10.31 -5.84
N GLN A 26 -7.97 -9.39 -5.79
CA GLN A 26 -8.44 -8.73 -7.00
C GLN A 26 -7.40 -7.75 -7.55
N HIS A 27 -7.30 -7.66 -8.88
CA HIS A 27 -6.53 -6.62 -9.54
C HIS A 27 -7.13 -5.24 -9.21
N ARG A 28 -6.30 -4.33 -8.71
CA ARG A 28 -6.78 -3.05 -8.13
C ARG A 28 -7.55 -2.19 -9.12
N ASP A 29 -7.17 -2.21 -10.40
CA ASP A 29 -7.81 -1.35 -11.40
C ASP A 29 -9.23 -1.82 -11.78
N ILE A 30 -9.47 -3.13 -11.93
CA ILE A 30 -10.84 -3.60 -12.15
C ILE A 30 -11.69 -3.38 -10.91
N PHE A 31 -11.14 -3.56 -9.71
CA PHE A 31 -11.84 -3.22 -8.47
C PHE A 31 -12.20 -1.73 -8.40
N TYR A 32 -11.23 -0.85 -8.66
CA TYR A 32 -11.42 0.61 -8.67
C TYR A 32 -12.55 1.04 -9.62
N LEU A 33 -12.59 0.44 -10.83
CA LEU A 33 -13.54 0.81 -11.87
C LEU A 33 -14.92 0.18 -11.71
N SER A 34 -15.05 -0.97 -11.01
CA SER A 34 -16.30 -1.74 -10.97
C SER A 34 -16.78 -2.13 -9.57
N GLY A 35 -15.93 -2.03 -8.55
CA GLY A 35 -16.22 -2.55 -7.20
C GLY A 35 -16.28 -4.08 -7.11
N ILE A 36 -15.98 -4.81 -8.18
CA ILE A 36 -16.06 -6.28 -8.22
C ILE A 36 -14.82 -6.92 -7.62
N ASP A 37 -15.02 -7.66 -6.52
CA ASP A 37 -13.99 -8.41 -5.80
C ASP A 37 -14.24 -9.93 -5.96
N GLN A 38 -14.16 -10.42 -7.20
CA GLN A 38 -14.34 -11.82 -7.55
C GLN A 38 -13.41 -12.22 -8.70
N GLU A 39 -12.89 -13.44 -8.61
CA GLU A 39 -12.06 -14.05 -9.64
C GLU A 39 -12.79 -14.18 -10.99
N GLU A 40 -12.01 -14.37 -12.05
CA GLU A 40 -12.51 -14.59 -13.40
C GLU A 40 -13.47 -13.50 -13.91
N SER A 41 -13.25 -12.24 -13.48
CA SER A 41 -14.03 -11.11 -13.99
C SER A 41 -13.23 -10.31 -15.04
N ILE A 42 -13.98 -9.71 -15.98
CA ILE A 42 -13.43 -8.86 -17.03
C ILE A 42 -14.34 -7.65 -17.21
N LEU A 43 -13.77 -6.45 -17.12
CA LEU A 43 -14.47 -5.22 -17.45
C LEU A 43 -14.06 -4.77 -18.85
N VAL A 44 -15.04 -4.40 -19.67
CA VAL A 44 -14.84 -3.87 -21.02
C VAL A 44 -15.55 -2.54 -21.17
N LEU A 45 -14.80 -1.51 -21.56
CA LEU A 45 -15.29 -0.18 -21.84
C LEU A 45 -15.14 0.16 -23.32
N PHE A 46 -16.23 0.37 -24.05
CA PHE A 46 -16.25 0.75 -25.47
C PHE A 46 -17.27 1.88 -25.71
N PRO A 47 -17.00 3.12 -25.26
CA PRO A 47 -17.97 4.22 -25.27
C PRO A 47 -18.55 4.53 -26.65
N ASP A 48 -17.74 4.38 -27.70
CA ASP A 48 -18.11 4.68 -29.09
C ASP A 48 -18.83 3.53 -29.82
N SER A 49 -19.10 2.41 -29.10
CA SER A 49 -19.85 1.30 -29.70
C SER A 49 -21.23 1.76 -30.19
N LYS A 50 -21.58 1.34 -31.42
CA LYS A 50 -22.90 1.59 -32.00
C LYS A 50 -24.01 0.85 -31.26
N LYS A 51 -23.70 -0.25 -30.62
CA LYS A 51 -24.63 -1.05 -29.82
C LYS A 51 -24.51 -0.65 -28.36
N ASN A 52 -25.57 -0.10 -27.78
CA ASN A 52 -25.55 0.39 -26.40
C ASN A 52 -25.14 -0.68 -25.38
N SER A 53 -25.52 -1.95 -25.60
CA SER A 53 -25.12 -3.06 -24.72
C SER A 53 -23.63 -3.39 -24.78
N PHE A 54 -22.87 -2.81 -25.69
CA PHE A 54 -21.42 -3.02 -25.81
C PHE A 54 -20.61 -1.81 -25.32
N LYS A 55 -21.25 -0.72 -24.91
CA LYS A 55 -20.54 0.48 -24.43
C LYS A 55 -19.81 0.24 -23.12
N GLU A 56 -20.42 -0.54 -22.27
CA GLU A 56 -19.90 -0.92 -20.98
C GLU A 56 -20.41 -2.32 -20.64
N MET A 57 -19.50 -3.24 -20.40
CA MET A 57 -19.80 -4.65 -20.19
C MET A 57 -18.95 -5.20 -19.05
N LEU A 58 -19.58 -5.95 -18.16
CA LEU A 58 -18.89 -6.69 -17.13
C LEU A 58 -19.16 -8.18 -17.33
N PHE A 59 -18.10 -8.94 -17.41
CA PHE A 59 -18.13 -10.41 -17.48
C PHE A 59 -17.76 -10.95 -16.10
N ILE A 60 -18.56 -11.87 -15.60
CA ILE A 60 -18.33 -12.56 -14.32
C ILE A 60 -18.39 -14.07 -14.50
N ARG A 61 -17.72 -14.79 -13.62
CA ARG A 61 -17.74 -16.23 -13.59
C ARG A 61 -19.17 -16.75 -13.48
N GLU A 62 -19.55 -17.70 -14.35
CA GLU A 62 -20.83 -18.36 -14.26
C GLU A 62 -20.97 -19.10 -12.91
N THR A 63 -22.16 -19.05 -12.34
CA THR A 63 -22.48 -19.74 -11.09
C THR A 63 -23.67 -20.70 -11.27
N ASN A 64 -23.69 -21.79 -10.53
CA ASN A 64 -24.73 -22.78 -10.49
C ASN A 64 -24.74 -23.51 -9.13
N ASP A 65 -25.75 -24.33 -8.88
CA ASP A 65 -25.91 -25.04 -7.61
C ASP A 65 -24.69 -25.91 -7.23
N HIS A 66 -23.98 -26.46 -8.21
CA HIS A 66 -22.78 -27.25 -7.96
C HIS A 66 -21.63 -26.34 -7.45
N ILE A 67 -21.39 -25.22 -8.10
CA ILE A 67 -20.36 -24.26 -7.69
C ILE A 67 -20.71 -23.71 -6.29
N ILE A 68 -21.96 -23.33 -6.07
CA ILE A 68 -22.41 -22.81 -4.78
C ILE A 68 -22.19 -23.85 -3.67
N HIS A 69 -22.48 -25.12 -3.95
CA HIS A 69 -22.28 -26.20 -2.97
C HIS A 69 -20.81 -26.36 -2.54
N TRP A 70 -19.87 -26.25 -3.48
CA TRP A 70 -18.46 -26.50 -3.22
C TRP A 70 -17.65 -25.25 -2.84
N GLU A 71 -17.98 -24.12 -3.43
CA GLU A 71 -17.17 -22.90 -3.34
C GLU A 71 -17.88 -21.73 -2.63
N GLY A 72 -19.14 -21.93 -2.22
CA GLY A 72 -19.97 -20.89 -1.66
C GLY A 72 -20.62 -19.99 -2.73
N GLU A 73 -21.37 -18.98 -2.27
CA GLU A 73 -22.07 -18.05 -3.16
C GLU A 73 -21.10 -17.25 -4.01
N LYS A 74 -21.33 -17.22 -5.32
CA LYS A 74 -20.69 -16.33 -6.28
C LYS A 74 -21.66 -15.21 -6.68
N LEU A 75 -21.15 -14.17 -7.34
CA LEU A 75 -21.99 -13.08 -7.81
C LEU A 75 -22.97 -13.55 -8.87
N THR A 76 -24.24 -13.25 -8.67
CA THR A 76 -25.24 -13.32 -9.75
C THR A 76 -25.13 -12.07 -10.62
N LYS A 77 -25.74 -12.11 -11.83
CA LYS A 77 -25.77 -10.92 -12.72
C LYS A 77 -26.44 -9.71 -12.04
N GLU A 78 -27.47 -9.95 -11.24
CA GLU A 78 -28.20 -8.91 -10.48
C GLU A 78 -27.31 -8.31 -9.39
N LYS A 79 -26.66 -9.13 -8.55
CA LYS A 79 -25.73 -8.66 -7.52
C LYS A 79 -24.55 -7.88 -8.13
N ALA A 80 -23.99 -8.37 -9.24
CA ALA A 80 -22.90 -7.70 -9.93
C ALA A 80 -23.33 -6.33 -10.50
N LYS A 81 -24.55 -6.22 -11.04
CA LYS A 81 -25.16 -4.96 -11.47
C LYS A 81 -25.34 -3.98 -10.32
N ASP A 82 -25.85 -4.46 -9.19
CA ASP A 82 -26.10 -3.62 -8.00
C ASP A 82 -24.78 -3.06 -7.42
N ILE A 83 -23.72 -3.87 -7.43
CA ILE A 83 -22.39 -3.46 -6.94
C ILE A 83 -21.74 -2.47 -7.92
N SER A 84 -21.69 -2.83 -9.21
CA SER A 84 -20.92 -2.08 -10.21
C SER A 84 -21.67 -0.91 -10.83
N GLY A 85 -23.00 -0.91 -10.77
CA GLY A 85 -23.84 0.02 -11.54
C GLY A 85 -23.90 -0.28 -13.04
N ILE A 86 -23.16 -1.28 -13.53
CA ILE A 86 -23.08 -1.66 -14.94
C ILE A 86 -24.33 -2.45 -15.33
N ASN A 87 -25.02 -2.02 -16.40
CA ASN A 87 -26.26 -2.67 -16.81
C ASN A 87 -26.07 -3.96 -17.61
N ASN A 88 -24.96 -4.09 -18.32
CA ASN A 88 -24.72 -5.22 -19.24
C ASN A 88 -23.77 -6.22 -18.61
N ILE A 89 -24.35 -7.21 -17.91
CA ILE A 89 -23.59 -8.28 -17.24
C ILE A 89 -23.69 -9.56 -18.07
N TYR A 90 -22.56 -10.14 -18.37
CA TYR A 90 -22.40 -11.38 -19.12
C TYR A 90 -21.66 -12.44 -18.29
N TRP A 91 -21.78 -13.71 -18.69
CA TRP A 91 -20.91 -14.75 -18.17
C TRP A 91 -19.58 -14.79 -18.91
N THR A 92 -18.49 -15.17 -18.26
CA THR A 92 -17.15 -15.22 -18.89
C THR A 92 -17.06 -16.16 -20.06
N ASN A 93 -17.89 -17.23 -20.14
CA ASN A 93 -17.97 -18.10 -21.30
C ASN A 93 -18.49 -17.40 -22.56
N GLU A 94 -19.24 -16.30 -22.43
CA GLU A 94 -19.74 -15.47 -23.53
C GLU A 94 -18.65 -14.49 -24.08
N PHE A 95 -17.55 -14.30 -23.34
CA PHE A 95 -16.55 -13.25 -23.61
C PHE A 95 -15.91 -13.37 -24.99
N LYS A 96 -15.49 -14.57 -25.36
CA LYS A 96 -14.79 -14.81 -26.65
C LYS A 96 -15.65 -14.45 -27.87
N ASP A 97 -16.93 -14.78 -27.82
CA ASP A 97 -17.86 -14.50 -28.92
C ASP A 97 -18.14 -12.99 -29.04
N ILE A 98 -18.29 -12.33 -27.90
CA ILE A 98 -18.49 -10.88 -27.86
C ILE A 98 -17.19 -10.16 -28.28
N LEU A 99 -16.02 -10.59 -27.79
CA LEU A 99 -14.72 -10.04 -28.19
C LEU A 99 -14.55 -10.06 -29.71
N ASN A 100 -14.85 -11.17 -30.38
CA ASN A 100 -14.75 -11.32 -31.84
C ASN A 100 -15.66 -10.33 -32.59
N GLN A 101 -16.77 -9.92 -31.99
CA GLN A 101 -17.70 -8.95 -32.59
C GLN A 101 -17.19 -7.49 -32.42
N ILE A 102 -16.61 -7.16 -31.26
CA ILE A 102 -16.28 -5.75 -30.93
C ILE A 102 -14.87 -5.35 -31.32
N ILE A 103 -13.89 -6.27 -31.25
CA ILE A 103 -12.47 -5.94 -31.46
C ILE A 103 -12.20 -5.32 -32.83
N LYS A 104 -12.89 -5.77 -33.87
CA LYS A 104 -12.75 -5.27 -35.23
C LYS A 104 -13.41 -3.91 -35.48
N GLN A 105 -14.19 -3.43 -34.50
CA GLN A 105 -14.88 -2.14 -34.56
C GLN A 105 -14.07 -1.03 -33.90
N SER A 106 -13.03 -1.38 -33.16
CA SER A 106 -12.15 -0.44 -32.47
C SER A 106 -10.90 -0.15 -33.29
N GLU A 107 -10.40 1.08 -33.20
CA GLU A 107 -9.12 1.51 -33.77
C GLU A 107 -7.99 1.34 -32.76
N ASN A 108 -8.27 1.58 -31.48
CA ASN A 108 -7.30 1.48 -30.39
C ASN A 108 -7.79 0.53 -29.33
N VAL A 109 -6.88 -0.25 -28.76
CA VAL A 109 -7.13 -1.15 -27.64
C VAL A 109 -6.27 -0.73 -26.46
N TYR A 110 -6.90 -0.26 -25.40
CA TYR A 110 -6.25 0.04 -24.14
C TYR A 110 -6.11 -1.25 -23.32
N ILE A 111 -4.87 -1.58 -23.01
CA ILE A 111 -4.48 -2.73 -22.21
C ILE A 111 -3.96 -2.26 -20.86
N ASN A 112 -4.14 -3.08 -19.83
CA ASN A 112 -3.78 -2.79 -18.47
C ASN A 112 -2.52 -3.56 -18.07
N THR A 113 -1.35 -3.01 -18.38
CA THR A 113 -0.07 -3.57 -17.97
C THR A 113 0.36 -3.00 -16.63
N ASN A 114 0.96 -3.83 -15.77
CA ASN A 114 1.59 -3.32 -14.55
C ASN A 114 2.88 -2.58 -14.90
N GLU A 115 2.89 -1.27 -14.76
CA GLU A 115 4.03 -0.41 -15.06
C GLU A 115 4.58 0.30 -13.81
N HIS A 116 4.27 -0.24 -12.64
CA HIS A 116 4.81 0.29 -11.41
C HIS A 116 6.35 0.15 -11.40
N TYR A 117 7.06 1.24 -11.06
CA TYR A 117 8.54 1.28 -11.10
C TYR A 117 9.23 0.29 -10.16
N ARG A 118 8.52 -0.26 -9.17
CA ARG A 118 8.99 -1.32 -8.26
C ARG A 118 8.63 -2.72 -8.73
N GLN A 119 7.96 -2.86 -9.89
CA GLN A 119 7.59 -4.17 -10.39
C GLN A 119 8.84 -5.02 -10.68
N ASN A 120 8.86 -6.20 -10.07
CA ASN A 120 9.82 -7.25 -10.35
C ASN A 120 9.09 -8.60 -10.32
N VAL A 121 8.33 -8.89 -11.38
CA VAL A 121 7.50 -10.09 -11.49
C VAL A 121 7.96 -10.90 -12.70
N GLU A 122 8.40 -12.13 -12.46
CA GLU A 122 8.78 -13.08 -13.51
C GLU A 122 7.60 -13.94 -13.97
N THR A 123 6.56 -14.06 -13.13
CA THR A 123 5.38 -14.85 -13.44
C THR A 123 4.50 -14.15 -14.47
N GLN A 124 4.11 -14.87 -15.53
CA GLN A 124 3.17 -14.37 -16.51
C GLN A 124 1.79 -14.16 -15.89
N THR A 125 1.29 -12.94 -15.93
CA THR A 125 -0.02 -12.56 -15.41
C THR A 125 -1.15 -12.90 -16.37
N ARG A 126 -2.40 -12.81 -15.90
CA ARG A 126 -3.59 -12.94 -16.76
C ARG A 126 -3.62 -11.87 -17.84
N GLU A 127 -3.24 -10.64 -17.52
CA GLU A 127 -3.12 -9.55 -18.51
C GLU A 127 -2.10 -9.87 -19.59
N ASP A 128 -0.94 -10.40 -19.25
CA ASP A 128 0.09 -10.75 -20.22
C ASP A 128 -0.43 -11.80 -21.21
N ARG A 129 -1.09 -12.84 -20.70
CA ARG A 129 -1.69 -13.88 -21.55
C ARG A 129 -2.78 -13.32 -22.45
N PHE A 130 -3.62 -12.45 -21.92
CA PHE A 130 -4.68 -11.79 -22.69
C PHE A 130 -4.10 -10.91 -23.81
N ILE A 131 -3.07 -10.13 -23.53
CA ILE A 131 -2.35 -9.32 -24.53
C ILE A 131 -1.77 -10.20 -25.65
N GLU A 132 -1.17 -11.34 -25.28
CA GLU A 132 -0.64 -12.29 -26.28
C GLU A 132 -1.75 -12.89 -27.17
N GLU A 133 -2.94 -13.12 -26.63
CA GLU A 133 -4.09 -13.54 -27.44
C GLU A 133 -4.57 -12.43 -28.39
N LEU A 134 -4.65 -11.19 -27.91
CA LEU A 134 -5.02 -10.03 -28.74
C LEU A 134 -4.02 -9.79 -29.88
N LYS A 135 -2.73 -9.95 -29.64
CA LYS A 135 -1.68 -9.82 -30.67
C LYS A 135 -1.89 -10.80 -31.82
N LYS A 136 -2.45 -11.98 -31.57
CA LYS A 136 -2.74 -12.97 -32.63
C LYS A 136 -3.84 -12.53 -33.60
N ILE A 137 -4.71 -11.61 -33.19
CA ILE A 137 -5.79 -11.08 -34.04
C ILE A 137 -5.22 -10.19 -35.16
N GLY A 138 -4.13 -9.48 -34.88
CA GLY A 138 -3.47 -8.56 -35.85
C GLY A 138 -4.25 -7.25 -36.04
N GLY A 139 -3.55 -6.24 -36.56
CA GLY A 139 -4.14 -4.95 -36.94
C GLY A 139 -4.63 -4.09 -35.74
N ILE A 140 -4.21 -4.40 -34.51
CA ILE A 140 -4.62 -3.70 -33.29
C ILE A 140 -3.56 -2.65 -32.92
N ASN A 141 -3.99 -1.42 -32.67
CA ASN A 141 -3.15 -0.37 -32.11
C ASN A 141 -3.27 -0.38 -30.58
N PHE A 142 -2.28 -0.93 -29.91
CA PHE A 142 -2.27 -1.02 -28.44
C PHE A 142 -1.92 0.32 -27.79
N LYS A 143 -2.66 0.66 -26.76
CA LYS A 143 -2.47 1.81 -25.88
C LYS A 143 -2.39 1.32 -24.43
N LYS A 144 -1.77 2.12 -23.55
CA LYS A 144 -1.66 1.82 -22.12
C LYS A 144 -2.75 2.53 -21.35
N SER A 145 -3.48 1.82 -20.50
CA SER A 145 -4.45 2.41 -19.56
C SER A 145 -3.80 3.03 -18.32
N ASN A 146 -2.62 2.53 -17.96
CA ASN A 146 -1.91 2.89 -16.73
C ASN A 146 -1.78 4.42 -16.50
N PRO A 147 -1.36 5.29 -17.47
CA PRO A 147 -1.25 6.73 -17.22
C PRO A 147 -2.58 7.39 -16.84
N ILE A 148 -3.70 6.84 -17.32
CA ILE A 148 -5.04 7.36 -16.99
C ILE A 148 -5.39 6.99 -15.55
N LEU A 149 -5.25 5.71 -15.20
CA LEU A 149 -5.56 5.20 -13.86
C LEU A 149 -4.62 5.77 -12.81
N GLN A 150 -3.33 5.90 -13.12
CA GLN A 150 -2.35 6.52 -12.25
C GLN A 150 -2.78 7.93 -11.83
N LYS A 151 -3.22 8.74 -12.79
CA LYS A 151 -3.72 10.08 -12.50
C LYS A 151 -5.00 10.06 -11.66
N GLN A 152 -5.95 9.17 -11.98
CA GLN A 152 -7.20 9.05 -11.25
C GLN A 152 -6.99 8.56 -9.81
N ARG A 153 -6.20 7.50 -9.62
CA ARG A 153 -5.94 6.88 -8.31
C ARG A 153 -5.05 7.73 -7.41
N SER A 154 -4.21 8.61 -7.98
CA SER A 154 -3.34 9.48 -7.18
C SER A 154 -4.12 10.46 -6.31
N ILE A 155 -5.28 10.95 -6.78
CA ILE A 155 -6.12 11.92 -6.06
C ILE A 155 -7.36 11.18 -5.56
N LYS A 156 -7.44 10.99 -4.25
CA LYS A 156 -8.51 10.23 -3.61
C LYS A 156 -9.78 11.06 -3.47
N ASP A 157 -10.94 10.45 -3.67
CA ASP A 157 -12.19 11.05 -3.30
C ASP A 157 -12.48 10.93 -1.78
N GLU A 158 -13.56 11.52 -1.31
CA GLU A 158 -13.90 11.50 0.12
C GLU A 158 -14.25 10.10 0.65
N ILE A 159 -14.73 9.19 -0.22
CA ILE A 159 -15.07 7.83 0.16
C ILE A 159 -13.80 7.03 0.33
N GLU A 160 -12.85 7.14 -0.59
CA GLU A 160 -11.54 6.50 -0.53
C GLU A 160 -10.78 6.92 0.75
N ILE A 161 -10.73 8.23 1.03
CA ILE A 161 -10.09 8.76 2.25
C ILE A 161 -10.73 8.17 3.52
N ARG A 162 -12.07 8.06 3.58
CA ARG A 162 -12.76 7.44 4.73
C ARG A 162 -12.46 5.94 4.86
N LEU A 163 -12.28 5.21 3.77
CA LEU A 163 -11.91 3.80 3.80
C LEU A 163 -10.48 3.62 4.33
N ILE A 164 -9.54 4.46 3.89
CA ILE A 164 -8.16 4.48 4.41
C ILE A 164 -8.16 4.85 5.90
N GLU A 165 -8.91 5.89 6.30
CA GLU A 165 -9.02 6.26 7.72
C GLU A 165 -9.60 5.12 8.58
N HIS A 166 -10.53 4.34 8.02
CA HIS A 166 -11.06 3.15 8.70
C HIS A 166 -9.99 2.09 8.86
N ALA A 167 -9.17 1.83 7.84
CA ALA A 167 -8.02 0.93 7.93
C ALA A 167 -7.01 1.40 9.00
N CYS A 168 -6.70 2.70 9.04
CA CYS A 168 -5.87 3.31 10.10
C CYS A 168 -6.45 3.08 11.51
N ASN A 169 -7.79 3.18 11.66
CA ASN A 169 -8.44 2.92 12.94
C ASN A 169 -8.40 1.44 13.36
N ILE A 170 -8.40 0.50 12.42
CA ILE A 170 -8.18 -0.93 12.70
C ILE A 170 -6.73 -1.13 13.15
N THR A 171 -5.78 -0.54 12.44
CA THR A 171 -4.34 -0.57 12.78
C THR A 171 -4.09 -0.01 14.18
N ARG A 172 -4.74 1.12 14.55
CA ARG A 172 -4.69 1.68 15.89
C ARG A 172 -5.08 0.66 16.96
N LYS A 173 -6.21 -0.04 16.79
CA LYS A 173 -6.69 -1.04 17.76
C LYS A 173 -5.69 -2.20 17.93
N GLY A 174 -5.10 -2.65 16.82
CA GLY A 174 -4.03 -3.66 16.85
C GLY A 174 -2.83 -3.16 17.64
N PHE A 175 -2.38 -1.95 17.41
CA PHE A 175 -1.24 -1.37 18.10
C PHE A 175 -1.52 -1.14 19.61
N GLU A 176 -2.70 -0.62 19.96
CA GLU A 176 -3.11 -0.47 21.38
C GLU A 176 -3.15 -1.82 22.14
N ARG A 177 -3.51 -2.91 21.44
CA ARG A 177 -3.46 -4.26 21.98
C ARG A 177 -2.02 -4.73 22.18
N VAL A 178 -1.15 -4.50 21.20
CA VAL A 178 0.26 -4.88 21.26
C VAL A 178 1.02 -4.13 22.33
N LEU A 179 0.74 -2.85 22.55
CA LEU A 179 1.33 -2.07 23.65
C LEU A 179 1.12 -2.71 25.04
N LYS A 180 0.01 -3.43 25.22
CA LYS A 180 -0.31 -4.13 26.49
C LYS A 180 0.27 -5.54 26.53
N PHE A 181 0.66 -6.09 25.41
CA PHE A 181 1.15 -7.46 25.28
C PHE A 181 2.68 -7.57 25.36
N VAL A 182 3.40 -6.61 24.75
CA VAL A 182 4.85 -6.68 24.59
C VAL A 182 5.57 -6.57 25.93
N LYS A 183 6.45 -7.54 26.18
CA LYS A 183 7.33 -7.62 27.36
C LYS A 183 8.55 -8.47 27.02
N PRO A 184 9.62 -8.42 27.82
CA PRO A 184 10.78 -9.28 27.64
C PRO A 184 10.40 -10.77 27.59
N GLY A 185 10.91 -11.48 26.62
CA GLY A 185 10.70 -12.91 26.41
C GLY A 185 9.61 -13.27 25.41
N VAL A 186 8.75 -12.32 24.96
CA VAL A 186 7.81 -12.58 23.84
C VAL A 186 8.57 -12.74 22.53
N TRP A 187 7.99 -13.48 21.59
CA TRP A 187 8.53 -13.65 20.24
C TRP A 187 7.90 -12.69 19.25
N GLU A 188 8.62 -12.31 18.21
CA GLU A 188 8.13 -11.41 17.16
C GLU A 188 6.85 -11.95 16.50
N TYR A 189 6.74 -13.25 16.23
CA TYR A 189 5.52 -13.87 15.69
C TYR A 189 4.34 -13.87 16.68
N GLU A 190 4.57 -13.79 18.00
CA GLU A 190 3.48 -13.65 18.98
C GLU A 190 2.88 -12.24 18.88
N ILE A 191 3.71 -11.23 18.63
CA ILE A 191 3.26 -9.86 18.38
C ILE A 191 2.43 -9.81 17.06
N GLU A 192 2.87 -10.52 16.02
CA GLU A 192 2.12 -10.65 14.77
C GLU A 192 0.74 -11.28 15.00
N ALA A 193 0.66 -12.31 15.86
CA ALA A 193 -0.59 -12.95 16.21
C ALA A 193 -1.58 -12.00 16.90
N GLU A 194 -1.07 -11.10 17.77
CA GLU A 194 -1.90 -10.08 18.44
C GLU A 194 -2.48 -9.05 17.45
N PHE A 195 -1.68 -8.59 16.48
CA PHE A 195 -2.17 -7.76 15.38
C PHE A 195 -3.20 -8.51 14.53
N SER A 196 -2.90 -9.74 14.12
CA SER A 196 -3.80 -10.58 13.31
C SER A 196 -5.16 -10.77 13.99
N HIS A 197 -5.17 -11.07 15.29
CA HIS A 197 -6.40 -11.21 16.07
C HIS A 197 -7.27 -9.94 15.98
N GLU A 198 -6.67 -8.78 16.22
CA GLU A 198 -7.43 -7.52 16.24
C GLU A 198 -7.88 -7.11 14.84
N PHE A 199 -7.07 -7.34 13.83
CA PHE A 199 -7.41 -7.04 12.44
C PHE A 199 -8.60 -7.87 11.96
N LEU A 200 -8.55 -9.19 12.13
CA LEU A 200 -9.65 -10.11 11.78
C LEU A 200 -10.95 -9.78 12.53
N LYS A 201 -10.86 -9.50 13.83
CA LYS A 201 -12.00 -9.11 14.68
C LYS A 201 -12.68 -7.83 14.17
N ASN A 202 -11.93 -6.92 13.55
CA ASN A 202 -12.43 -5.66 13.01
C ASN A 202 -12.64 -5.70 11.47
N ARG A 203 -12.77 -6.90 10.88
CA ARG A 203 -13.09 -7.11 9.45
C ARG A 203 -11.98 -6.74 8.46
N SER A 204 -10.74 -6.61 8.89
CA SER A 204 -9.61 -6.66 7.98
C SER A 204 -9.35 -8.12 7.61
N LYS A 205 -9.36 -8.45 6.34
CA LYS A 205 -9.15 -9.85 5.89
C LYS A 205 -7.70 -10.29 6.10
N LYS A 206 -6.77 -9.34 6.09
CA LYS A 206 -5.32 -9.57 6.10
C LYS A 206 -4.56 -8.32 6.55
N PHE A 207 -3.25 -8.45 6.69
CA PHE A 207 -2.35 -7.31 6.69
C PHE A 207 -2.35 -6.61 5.32
N ALA A 208 -2.16 -5.31 5.28
CA ALA A 208 -2.03 -4.55 4.02
C ALA A 208 -0.79 -5.00 3.22
N TYR A 209 0.25 -5.45 3.90
CA TYR A 209 1.50 -5.99 3.38
C TYR A 209 2.09 -7.01 4.36
N SER A 210 3.18 -7.69 4.00
CA SER A 210 3.87 -8.62 4.92
C SER A 210 4.36 -7.86 6.15
N PRO A 211 3.92 -8.22 7.36
CA PRO A 211 4.26 -7.48 8.56
C PRO A 211 5.74 -7.57 8.89
N ILE A 212 6.33 -6.47 9.30
CA ILE A 212 7.72 -6.36 9.77
C ILE A 212 7.68 -6.16 11.28
N ILE A 213 8.18 -7.12 12.04
CA ILE A 213 8.27 -7.06 13.50
C ILE A 213 9.70 -7.37 13.88
N ALA A 214 10.49 -6.34 14.09
CA ALA A 214 11.95 -6.41 14.13
C ALA A 214 12.50 -5.95 15.49
N SER A 215 12.88 -6.90 16.34
CA SER A 215 13.47 -6.61 17.66
C SER A 215 14.98 -6.45 17.61
N GLY A 216 15.52 -5.55 18.45
CA GLY A 216 16.96 -5.29 18.57
C GLY A 216 17.61 -5.05 17.20
N ARG A 217 18.70 -5.77 16.90
CA ARG A 217 19.46 -5.61 15.66
C ARG A 217 18.65 -5.82 14.37
N ASN A 218 17.55 -6.60 14.42
CA ASN A 218 16.73 -6.86 13.26
C ASN A 218 16.05 -5.58 12.75
N SER A 219 15.83 -4.58 13.61
CA SER A 219 15.30 -3.27 13.24
C SER A 219 16.20 -2.47 12.28
N ASN A 220 17.42 -2.92 12.01
CA ASN A 220 18.29 -2.38 10.97
C ASN A 220 18.04 -2.96 9.56
N PHE A 221 17.18 -3.99 9.44
CA PHE A 221 16.83 -4.59 8.15
C PHE A 221 15.47 -4.07 7.71
N LEU A 222 15.43 -3.29 6.62
CA LEU A 222 14.24 -2.55 6.19
C LEU A 222 13.03 -3.44 5.89
N HIS A 223 13.25 -4.63 5.31
CA HIS A 223 12.21 -5.59 4.96
C HIS A 223 12.43 -6.93 5.69
N TYR A 224 12.52 -6.87 7.02
CA TYR A 224 12.63 -8.05 7.87
C TYR A 224 11.25 -8.68 8.09
N ILE A 225 10.98 -9.83 7.50
CA ILE A 225 9.67 -10.52 7.52
C ILE A 225 9.72 -11.90 8.19
N ASP A 226 10.87 -12.33 8.69
CA ASP A 226 10.98 -13.65 9.33
C ASP A 226 10.23 -13.70 10.67
N ASN A 227 10.17 -12.59 11.39
CA ASN A 227 9.44 -12.40 12.66
C ASN A 227 9.65 -13.55 13.65
N ASN A 228 10.89 -14.06 13.77
CA ASN A 228 11.15 -15.29 14.49
C ASN A 228 12.19 -15.16 15.62
N ARG A 229 12.47 -13.94 16.07
CA ARG A 229 13.38 -13.66 17.17
C ARG A 229 12.63 -13.39 18.49
N GLN A 230 13.24 -13.77 19.60
CA GLN A 230 12.74 -13.40 20.94
C GLN A 230 13.14 -11.96 21.28
N CYS A 231 12.19 -11.17 21.74
CA CYS A 231 12.40 -9.80 22.19
C CYS A 231 13.08 -9.80 23.58
N LEU A 232 14.24 -9.14 23.68
CA LEU A 232 15.03 -9.14 24.90
C LEU A 232 14.85 -7.87 25.73
N ASP A 233 15.12 -7.97 27.02
CA ASP A 233 15.08 -6.81 27.93
C ASP A 233 16.07 -5.72 27.49
N GLY A 234 15.62 -4.46 27.53
CA GLY A 234 16.41 -3.30 27.14
C GLY A 234 16.48 -3.03 25.62
N GLU A 235 15.97 -3.95 24.77
CA GLU A 235 15.85 -3.72 23.34
C GLU A 235 14.61 -2.89 22.98
N ILE A 236 14.57 -2.42 21.73
CA ILE A 236 13.35 -1.90 21.10
C ILE A 236 12.80 -2.95 20.13
N VAL A 237 11.53 -2.85 19.78
CA VAL A 237 10.92 -3.53 18.64
C VAL A 237 10.32 -2.50 17.70
N LEU A 238 10.79 -2.53 16.46
CA LEU A 238 10.24 -1.77 15.35
C LEU A 238 9.15 -2.62 14.69
N MET A 239 7.97 -2.07 14.56
CA MET A 239 6.81 -2.73 13.94
C MET A 239 6.31 -1.87 12.79
N ASP A 240 6.44 -2.39 11.58
CA ASP A 240 5.89 -1.83 10.37
C ASP A 240 4.75 -2.76 9.94
N VAL A 241 3.55 -2.41 10.36
CA VAL A 241 2.38 -3.30 10.37
C VAL A 241 1.11 -2.48 10.23
N ALA A 242 0.31 -2.81 9.22
CA ALA A 242 -0.97 -2.14 9.06
C ALA A 242 -2.07 -3.05 8.49
N ALA A 243 -3.31 -2.64 8.71
CA ALA A 243 -4.52 -3.31 8.25
C ALA A 243 -4.94 -2.84 6.86
N GLU A 244 -5.64 -3.70 6.14
CA GLU A 244 -6.41 -3.37 4.94
C GLU A 244 -7.91 -3.34 5.30
N TYR A 245 -8.67 -2.45 4.70
CA TYR A 245 -10.13 -2.46 4.79
C TYR A 245 -10.77 -2.12 3.44
N ALA A 246 -11.68 -2.98 2.97
CA ALA A 246 -12.33 -2.83 1.67
C ALA A 246 -11.33 -2.60 0.52
N ASN A 247 -10.24 -3.32 0.49
CA ASN A 247 -9.11 -3.22 -0.44
C ASN A 247 -8.26 -1.94 -0.33
N TYR A 248 -8.55 -1.02 0.61
CA TYR A 248 -7.71 0.14 0.89
C TYR A 248 -6.74 -0.15 2.01
N SER A 249 -5.47 0.13 1.77
CA SER A 249 -4.37 -0.08 2.71
C SER A 249 -4.25 1.08 3.70
N SER A 250 -3.79 0.79 4.92
CA SER A 250 -3.07 1.75 5.77
C SER A 250 -1.61 1.35 5.86
N ASP A 251 -0.74 2.24 6.35
CA ASP A 251 0.68 2.00 6.50
C ASP A 251 1.21 2.66 7.77
N MET A 252 1.72 1.87 8.69
CA MET A 252 2.14 2.38 10.00
C MET A 252 3.44 1.76 10.46
N THR A 253 4.40 2.58 10.80
CA THR A 253 5.55 2.13 11.60
C THR A 253 5.54 2.78 12.98
N ARG A 254 5.73 1.96 14.01
CA ARG A 254 6.01 2.36 15.39
C ARG A 254 7.18 1.58 15.94
N THR A 255 7.98 2.25 16.74
CA THR A 255 9.08 1.61 17.50
C THR A 255 8.79 1.78 18.99
N ILE A 256 8.83 0.69 19.75
CA ILE A 256 8.54 0.71 21.20
C ILE A 256 9.65 -0.01 21.98
N PRO A 257 9.84 0.29 23.28
CA PRO A 257 10.77 -0.44 24.11
C PRO A 257 10.15 -1.78 24.55
N VAL A 258 10.92 -2.87 24.48
CA VAL A 258 10.41 -4.21 24.85
C VAL A 258 9.98 -4.29 26.31
N ASN A 259 10.68 -3.61 27.21
CA ASN A 259 10.39 -3.63 28.65
C ASN A 259 9.55 -2.44 29.16
N GLY A 260 8.91 -1.70 28.25
CA GLY A 260 8.05 -0.56 28.61
C GLY A 260 8.81 0.73 28.95
N LYS A 261 10.15 0.78 28.77
CA LYS A 261 10.95 1.97 29.08
C LYS A 261 12.10 2.16 28.08
N PHE A 262 12.09 3.25 27.35
CA PHE A 262 13.22 3.62 26.48
C PHE A 262 14.45 4.01 27.30
N SER A 263 15.63 3.57 26.87
CA SER A 263 16.91 4.11 27.38
C SER A 263 17.10 5.56 26.91
N ASP A 264 17.99 6.31 27.58
CA ASP A 264 18.30 7.69 27.22
C ASP A 264 18.79 7.81 25.76
N ARG A 265 19.59 6.82 25.30
CA ARG A 265 20.06 6.78 23.92
C ARG A 265 18.95 6.55 22.93
N GLN A 266 18.05 5.61 23.20
CA GLN A 266 16.88 5.34 22.37
C GLN A 266 15.97 6.58 22.32
N LYS A 267 15.74 7.29 23.42
CA LYS A 267 14.96 8.54 23.46
C LYS A 267 15.57 9.64 22.58
N ILE A 268 16.89 9.80 22.59
CA ILE A 268 17.59 10.77 21.74
C ILE A 268 17.34 10.47 20.26
N ILE A 269 17.48 9.22 19.82
CA ILE A 269 17.27 8.82 18.44
C ILE A 269 15.80 8.91 18.06
N TYR A 270 14.90 8.42 18.93
CA TYR A 270 13.45 8.49 18.72
C TYR A 270 12.95 9.91 18.47
N ASN A 271 13.36 10.84 19.33
CA ASN A 271 13.01 12.26 19.20
C ASN A 271 13.58 12.87 17.92
N ALA A 272 14.77 12.47 17.47
CA ALA A 272 15.31 12.92 16.20
C ALA A 272 14.47 12.46 15.02
N VAL A 273 14.06 11.17 15.00
CA VAL A 273 13.17 10.64 13.96
C VAL A 273 11.80 11.34 14.00
N LEU A 274 11.25 11.54 15.20
CA LEU A 274 9.95 12.20 15.38
C LEU A 274 9.99 13.67 14.88
N ASN A 275 11.08 14.40 15.14
CA ASN A 275 11.27 15.76 14.63
C ASN A 275 11.32 15.76 13.10
N VAL A 276 12.12 14.86 12.49
CA VAL A 276 12.17 14.74 11.01
C VAL A 276 10.80 14.45 10.45
N LYS A 277 10.04 13.50 11.06
CA LYS A 277 8.69 13.14 10.64
C LYS A 277 7.75 14.35 10.65
N ASN A 278 7.74 15.11 11.75
CA ASN A 278 6.86 16.26 11.89
C ASN A 278 7.19 17.37 10.88
N GLU A 279 8.47 17.68 10.71
CA GLU A 279 8.91 18.67 9.72
C GLU A 279 8.63 18.19 8.29
N ALA A 280 8.92 16.92 7.96
CA ALA A 280 8.62 16.32 6.66
C ALA A 280 7.10 16.37 6.36
N THR A 281 6.25 16.11 7.35
CA THR A 281 4.79 16.22 7.20
C THR A 281 4.41 17.64 6.80
N SER A 282 4.96 18.66 7.42
CA SER A 282 4.62 20.05 7.15
C SER A 282 5.02 20.55 5.74
N LEU A 283 5.94 19.83 5.08
CA LEU A 283 6.37 20.12 3.70
C LEU A 283 5.40 19.59 2.64
N LEU A 284 4.51 18.67 2.98
CA LEU A 284 3.56 18.08 2.05
C LEU A 284 2.40 19.02 1.75
N ARG A 285 2.60 19.88 0.75
CA ARG A 285 1.66 20.93 0.36
C ARG A 285 1.43 20.92 -1.16
N PRO A 286 0.25 21.37 -1.64
CA PRO A 286 0.02 21.49 -3.08
C PRO A 286 1.09 22.32 -3.77
N GLY A 287 1.54 21.84 -4.94
CA GLY A 287 2.55 22.52 -5.75
C GLY A 287 4.00 22.13 -5.46
N VAL A 288 4.29 21.42 -4.37
CA VAL A 288 5.64 20.91 -4.07
C VAL A 288 5.94 19.68 -4.94
N LEU A 289 7.13 19.61 -5.50
CA LEU A 289 7.59 18.46 -6.29
C LEU A 289 8.23 17.39 -5.39
N TRP A 290 8.06 16.12 -5.73
CA TRP A 290 8.70 14.99 -5.03
C TRP A 290 10.19 15.18 -4.80
N LYS A 291 10.90 15.61 -5.84
CA LYS A 291 12.34 15.85 -5.77
C LYS A 291 12.71 16.92 -4.74
N ASP A 292 11.98 18.02 -4.73
CA ASP A 292 12.26 19.14 -3.82
C ASP A 292 11.92 18.73 -2.38
N TYR A 293 10.80 18.03 -2.17
CA TYR A 293 10.44 17.46 -0.88
C TYR A 293 11.55 16.58 -0.30
N HIS A 294 12.04 15.60 -1.07
CA HIS A 294 13.11 14.70 -0.60
C HIS A 294 14.43 15.42 -0.34
N ILE A 295 14.75 16.45 -1.10
CA ILE A 295 15.94 17.30 -0.84
C ILE A 295 15.81 18.01 0.51
N GLU A 296 14.66 18.62 0.78
CA GLU A 296 14.43 19.33 2.05
C GLU A 296 14.43 18.35 3.25
N VAL A 297 13.75 17.20 3.15
CA VAL A 297 13.81 16.17 4.20
C VAL A 297 15.25 15.69 4.43
N GLY A 298 16.04 15.53 3.37
CA GLY A 298 17.47 15.19 3.49
C GLY A 298 18.27 16.23 4.29
N LYS A 299 17.96 17.52 4.13
CA LYS A 299 18.60 18.62 4.93
C LYS A 299 18.18 18.56 6.40
N ILE A 300 16.88 18.34 6.66
CA ILE A 300 16.34 18.19 8.01
C ILE A 300 16.99 16.99 8.71
N MET A 301 17.02 15.84 8.05
CA MET A 301 17.67 14.63 8.56
C MET A 301 19.15 14.87 8.85
N THR A 302 19.87 15.55 7.95
CA THR A 302 21.29 15.91 8.15
C THR A 302 21.47 16.76 9.40
N SER A 303 20.62 17.77 9.60
CA SER A 303 20.63 18.62 10.78
C SER A 303 20.43 17.84 12.08
N GLU A 304 19.45 16.94 12.11
CA GLU A 304 19.20 16.08 13.27
C GLU A 304 20.37 15.12 13.55
N LEU A 305 20.93 14.49 12.51
CA LEU A 305 22.08 13.58 12.66
C LEU A 305 23.34 14.31 13.20
N LEU A 306 23.57 15.57 12.80
CA LEU A 306 24.61 16.43 13.39
C LEU A 306 24.31 16.74 14.86
N ARG A 307 23.06 17.09 15.19
CA ARG A 307 22.63 17.43 16.56
C ARG A 307 22.85 16.27 17.52
N ILE A 308 22.52 15.03 17.09
CA ILE A 308 22.68 13.81 17.91
C ILE A 308 24.06 13.17 17.78
N LYS A 309 25.00 13.81 17.07
CA LYS A 309 26.41 13.41 16.89
C LYS A 309 26.59 12.05 16.19
N LEU A 310 25.71 11.68 15.29
CA LEU A 310 25.89 10.56 14.35
C LEU A 310 26.65 10.99 13.09
N LEU A 311 26.58 12.26 12.72
CA LEU A 311 27.41 12.88 11.70
C LEU A 311 28.24 14.00 12.33
N ASP A 312 29.34 14.33 11.71
CA ASP A 312 30.20 15.45 12.04
C ASP A 312 30.44 16.38 10.83
N LYS A 313 31.22 17.45 11.05
CA LYS A 313 31.54 18.42 9.98
C LYS A 313 32.37 17.81 8.85
N SER A 314 33.16 16.79 9.13
CA SER A 314 33.99 16.13 8.12
C SER A 314 33.13 15.26 7.20
N ASP A 315 32.08 14.62 7.72
CA ASP A 315 31.11 13.88 6.91
C ASP A 315 30.43 14.81 5.89
N ILE A 316 30.04 16.00 6.33
CA ILE A 316 29.39 17.00 5.47
C ILE A 316 30.35 17.55 4.40
N GLN A 317 31.62 17.76 4.75
CA GLN A 317 32.64 18.23 3.79
C GLN A 317 32.97 17.19 2.72
N ASN A 318 32.86 15.90 3.05
CA ASN A 318 33.21 14.80 2.17
C ASN A 318 32.01 14.21 1.38
N GLN A 319 30.77 14.70 1.61
CA GLN A 319 29.59 14.24 0.89
C GLN A 319 29.55 14.74 -0.56
N THR A 320 28.84 13.99 -1.42
CA THR A 320 28.51 14.44 -2.78
C THR A 320 27.00 14.48 -2.96
N LYS A 321 26.54 15.03 -4.09
CA LYS A 321 25.09 15.02 -4.42
C LYS A 321 24.54 13.61 -4.58
N GLU A 322 25.35 12.68 -5.08
CA GLU A 322 24.99 11.28 -5.31
C GLU A 322 25.09 10.45 -4.02
N LYS A 323 25.92 10.88 -3.06
CA LYS A 323 26.13 10.23 -1.76
C LYS A 323 26.03 11.24 -0.62
N PRO A 324 24.84 11.74 -0.30
CA PRO A 324 24.64 12.62 0.84
C PRO A 324 24.97 11.88 2.16
N ALA A 325 25.59 12.57 3.10
CA ALA A 325 26.08 11.95 4.34
C ALA A 325 24.96 11.29 5.16
N TYR A 326 23.77 11.86 5.19
CA TYR A 326 22.63 11.31 5.92
C TYR A 326 22.22 9.91 5.44
N LYS A 327 22.49 9.54 4.17
CA LYS A 327 22.16 8.22 3.61
C LYS A 327 22.87 7.06 4.30
N LYS A 328 23.90 7.34 5.10
CA LYS A 328 24.55 6.34 5.96
C LYS A 328 23.59 5.77 7.01
N TYR A 329 22.66 6.60 7.51
CA TYR A 329 21.72 6.26 8.57
C TYR A 329 20.26 6.23 8.12
N PHE A 330 19.93 6.87 7.00
CA PHE A 330 18.60 6.92 6.40
C PHE A 330 18.70 6.66 4.90
N SER A 331 18.57 5.40 4.49
CA SER A 331 18.85 4.96 3.11
C SER A 331 17.64 4.95 2.17
N HIS A 332 16.41 4.88 2.71
CA HIS A 332 15.17 4.80 1.92
C HIS A 332 14.51 6.17 1.64
N GLY A 333 13.36 6.16 0.97
CA GLY A 333 12.52 7.34 0.77
C GLY A 333 11.78 7.73 2.04
N THR A 334 11.27 8.97 2.09
CA THR A 334 10.49 9.45 3.24
C THR A 334 9.00 9.20 3.07
N SER A 335 8.54 9.03 1.83
CA SER A 335 7.10 8.98 1.53
C SER A 335 6.85 8.19 0.24
N HIS A 336 5.65 7.65 0.13
CA HIS A 336 5.06 7.13 -1.11
C HIS A 336 3.55 7.35 -1.11
N HIS A 337 2.90 7.19 -2.26
CA HIS A 337 1.45 7.19 -2.33
C HIS A 337 0.89 5.92 -1.68
N LEU A 338 -0.27 6.09 -1.08
CA LEU A 338 -1.04 5.03 -0.41
C LEU A 338 -2.47 5.02 -0.93
N GLY A 339 -3.08 3.85 -1.08
CA GLY A 339 -4.46 3.70 -1.52
C GLY A 339 -4.90 2.25 -1.60
N LEU A 340 -5.34 1.81 -2.79
CA LEU A 340 -5.65 0.41 -3.07
C LEU A 340 -4.40 -0.48 -3.01
N ASP A 341 -3.26 0.07 -3.36
CA ASP A 341 -1.96 -0.55 -3.12
C ASP A 341 -1.25 0.21 -1.98
N THR A 342 -0.46 -0.51 -1.17
CA THR A 342 0.38 0.12 -0.14
C THR A 342 1.38 1.08 -0.80
N HIS A 343 2.08 0.62 -1.85
CA HIS A 343 2.81 1.51 -2.74
C HIS A 343 1.91 1.83 -3.95
N ASP A 344 1.03 2.81 -3.80
CA ASP A 344 0.05 3.14 -4.82
C ASP A 344 0.66 3.88 -6.02
N TYR A 345 -0.09 3.93 -7.09
CA TYR A 345 0.33 4.61 -8.32
C TYR A 345 0.64 6.08 -8.06
N CYS A 346 1.74 6.55 -8.62
CA CYS A 346 2.12 7.95 -8.63
C CYS A 346 2.86 8.34 -9.91
N ASP A 347 2.77 9.60 -10.26
CA ASP A 347 3.64 10.25 -11.23
C ASP A 347 4.61 11.15 -10.44
N LEU A 348 5.86 10.73 -10.33
CA LEU A 348 6.89 11.43 -9.55
C LEU A 348 7.27 12.80 -10.12
N ASP A 349 6.89 13.07 -11.37
CA ASP A 349 7.12 14.36 -12.02
C ASP A 349 5.98 15.37 -11.78
N MET A 350 4.85 14.89 -11.25
CA MET A 350 3.72 15.75 -10.89
C MET A 350 3.93 16.40 -9.52
N PRO A 351 3.52 17.66 -9.32
CA PRO A 351 3.51 18.26 -8.00
C PRO A 351 2.46 17.60 -7.11
N PHE A 352 2.64 17.70 -5.81
CA PHE A 352 1.60 17.29 -4.85
C PHE A 352 0.31 18.08 -5.08
N GLU A 353 -0.81 17.40 -4.93
CA GLU A 353 -2.14 17.98 -5.06
C GLU A 353 -3.00 17.65 -3.83
N LYS A 354 -4.03 18.45 -3.61
CA LYS A 354 -5.06 18.18 -2.60
C LYS A 354 -5.62 16.77 -2.77
N ASN A 355 -5.92 16.11 -1.66
CA ASN A 355 -6.46 14.74 -1.59
C ASN A 355 -5.50 13.63 -2.05
N MET A 356 -4.23 13.92 -2.30
CA MET A 356 -3.24 12.85 -2.32
C MET A 356 -3.06 12.30 -0.91
N VAL A 357 -2.99 10.98 -0.78
CA VAL A 357 -2.68 10.29 0.48
C VAL A 357 -1.27 9.73 0.39
N LEU A 358 -0.45 10.07 1.36
CA LEU A 358 0.98 9.75 1.39
C LEU A 358 1.38 9.21 2.76
N THR A 359 2.38 8.34 2.79
CA THR A 359 3.10 8.00 4.02
C THR A 359 4.11 9.09 4.38
N VAL A 360 4.50 9.17 5.66
CA VAL A 360 5.67 9.93 6.13
C VAL A 360 6.44 9.06 7.11
N GLU A 361 7.53 8.44 6.64
CA GLU A 361 8.19 7.29 7.26
C GLU A 361 9.71 7.45 7.49
N PRO A 362 10.24 8.57 8.01
CA PRO A 362 11.68 8.65 8.25
C PRO A 362 12.16 7.64 9.29
N GLY A 363 13.41 7.19 9.13
CA GLY A 363 14.06 6.29 10.07
C GLY A 363 15.54 6.60 10.25
N ILE A 364 16.09 6.22 11.39
CA ILE A 364 17.53 6.25 11.69
C ILE A 364 17.95 4.85 12.11
N TYR A 365 18.89 4.25 11.37
CA TYR A 365 19.37 2.88 11.55
C TYR A 365 20.84 2.88 11.94
N ILE A 366 21.16 2.36 13.13
CA ILE A 366 22.50 2.42 13.71
C ILE A 366 23.02 1.00 13.92
N LYS A 367 23.65 0.45 12.87
CA LYS A 367 24.17 -0.93 12.90
C LYS A 367 25.15 -1.18 14.05
N ASP A 368 25.97 -0.20 14.37
CA ASP A 368 27.00 -0.31 15.42
C ASP A 368 26.37 -0.27 16.84
N GLU A 369 25.11 0.14 16.98
CA GLU A 369 24.36 0.15 18.23
C GLU A 369 23.25 -0.92 18.26
N ASP A 370 23.17 -1.79 17.24
CA ASP A 370 22.22 -2.89 17.09
C ASP A 370 20.74 -2.48 17.18
N PHE A 371 20.37 -1.25 16.76
CA PHE A 371 18.98 -0.86 16.64
C PHE A 371 18.72 0.21 15.59
N GLY A 372 17.48 0.22 15.07
CA GLY A 372 16.94 1.24 14.19
C GLY A 372 15.57 1.70 14.66
N ILE A 373 15.25 2.95 14.42
CA ILE A 373 13.94 3.55 14.74
C ILE A 373 13.33 4.12 13.46
N ARG A 374 12.10 3.70 13.14
CA ARG A 374 11.24 4.28 12.12
C ARG A 374 9.92 4.69 12.74
N LEU A 375 9.39 5.83 12.34
CA LEU A 375 8.08 6.34 12.73
C LEU A 375 7.34 6.78 11.48
N GLU A 376 6.11 6.34 11.33
CA GLU A 376 5.34 6.52 10.11
C GLU A 376 3.88 6.78 10.40
N ASP A 377 3.30 7.71 9.66
CA ASP A 377 1.87 7.97 9.62
C ASP A 377 1.40 8.18 8.17
N ASP A 378 0.13 7.89 7.92
CA ASP A 378 -0.59 8.24 6.71
C ASP A 378 -1.18 9.65 6.83
N VAL A 379 -0.99 10.46 5.79
CA VAL A 379 -1.48 11.84 5.76
C VAL A 379 -2.20 12.17 4.46
N VAL A 380 -3.21 13.04 4.53
CA VAL A 380 -3.92 13.59 3.37
C VAL A 380 -3.50 15.03 3.14
N ILE A 381 -3.10 15.36 1.93
CA ILE A 381 -2.74 16.73 1.56
C ILE A 381 -4.00 17.60 1.50
N ASN A 382 -4.01 18.67 2.26
CA ASN A 382 -5.09 19.67 2.28
C ASN A 382 -4.91 20.73 1.17
N SER A 383 -5.99 21.45 0.84
CA SER A 383 -5.89 22.59 -0.10
C SER A 383 -5.00 23.73 0.40
N SER A 384 -4.86 23.85 1.72
CA SER A 384 -4.02 24.83 2.41
C SER A 384 -3.72 24.36 3.83
N GLY A 385 -2.64 24.86 4.42
CA GLY A 385 -2.21 24.47 5.77
C GLY A 385 -1.49 23.12 5.79
N ASP A 386 -1.35 22.57 6.98
CA ASP A 386 -0.69 21.28 7.17
C ASP A 386 -1.60 20.11 6.73
N PRO A 387 -1.03 18.98 6.28
CA PRO A 387 -1.78 17.78 5.96
C PRO A 387 -2.60 17.25 7.13
N THR A 388 -3.70 16.57 6.83
CA THR A 388 -4.49 15.87 7.83
C THR A 388 -3.84 14.52 8.12
N ASN A 389 -3.39 14.32 9.36
CA ASN A 389 -2.86 13.03 9.81
C ASN A 389 -4.04 12.09 10.11
N LEU A 390 -4.16 10.98 9.34
CA LEU A 390 -5.18 9.93 9.52
C LEU A 390 -4.90 9.05 10.74
N MET A 391 -3.66 9.05 11.23
CA MET A 391 -3.19 8.25 12.37
C MET A 391 -2.97 9.07 13.65
N LYS A 392 -3.48 10.30 13.72
CA LYS A 392 -3.29 11.21 14.87
C LYS A 392 -3.69 10.64 16.23
N ASN A 393 -4.54 9.61 16.25
CA ASN A 393 -5.01 8.95 17.46
C ASN A 393 -4.19 7.69 17.82
N ILE A 394 -3.13 7.37 17.06
CA ILE A 394 -2.22 6.26 17.36
C ILE A 394 -1.08 6.78 18.23
N PRO A 395 -0.84 6.18 19.41
CA PRO A 395 0.24 6.61 20.30
C PRO A 395 1.58 6.72 19.58
N ILE A 396 2.27 7.86 19.77
CA ILE A 396 3.57 8.12 19.16
C ILE A 396 4.52 8.87 20.11
N GLN A 397 4.01 9.51 21.15
CA GLN A 397 4.87 10.19 22.11
C GLN A 397 5.48 9.18 23.09
N ILE A 398 6.75 9.36 23.43
CA ILE A 398 7.50 8.44 24.32
C ILE A 398 6.73 8.24 25.62
N GLU A 399 6.28 9.33 26.26
CA GLU A 399 5.60 9.31 27.55
C GLU A 399 4.25 8.57 27.47
N GLU A 400 3.54 8.72 26.38
CA GLU A 400 2.26 8.03 26.14
C GLU A 400 2.47 6.52 25.98
N ILE A 401 3.46 6.11 25.16
CA ILE A 401 3.82 4.72 24.93
C ILE A 401 4.26 4.08 26.26
N GLU A 402 5.21 4.69 26.98
CA GLU A 402 5.68 4.20 28.27
C GLU A 402 4.52 4.09 29.30
N ALA A 403 3.61 5.07 29.32
CA ALA A 403 2.46 5.05 30.22
C ALA A 403 1.48 3.90 29.93
N ILE A 404 1.16 3.66 28.64
CA ILE A 404 0.24 2.57 28.25
C ILE A 404 0.87 1.20 28.56
N MET A 405 2.15 1.01 28.25
CA MET A 405 2.84 -0.26 28.49
C MET A 405 2.99 -0.60 29.96
N ASN A 406 3.08 0.39 30.86
CA ASN A 406 3.27 0.18 32.29
C ASN A 406 1.98 0.20 33.12
N ASN A 407 0.84 0.61 32.52
CA ASN A 407 -0.46 0.68 33.20
C ASN A 407 -1.47 -0.37 32.68
N GLY A 408 -1.02 -1.28 31.80
CA GLY A 408 -1.85 -2.32 31.18
C GLY A 408 -1.92 -3.64 31.91
#